data_3335b52718be6d88b66e9bdcc96f1ab7
#
_entry.id   3335b52718be6d88b66e9bdcc96f1ab7
#
_cell.length_a   1.000
_cell.length_b   1.000
_cell.length_c   1.000
_cell.angle_alpha   90.00
_cell.angle_beta   90.00
_cell.angle_gamma   90.00
#
_symmetry.space_group_name_H-M   'P 1'
#
loop_
_entity.id
_entity.type
_entity.pdbx_description
1 polymer ?
#
loop_
_entity_poly.entity_id
_entity_poly.type
_entity_poly.pdbx_seq_one_letter_code
_entity_poly.pdbx_strand_id
1 'polypeptide(L)'
;YVVASFIARWMLFEGTWQKYHKADNTRAKKYLEFAVEAAQYVMSSGKYDIVTDFRSLFGSDDLKGNKDCIMYRHYDAAQSITHSVASYSNVEESQTTAPNLSLAKAFICNDGKVYQNSTLPDADKLDIASMVKTRDPRFEATFWDKPVGNSSTLLYACKFISREGPSNTTLDKYKSNTNTNDYPVMRYAEVLLNWIEAKAELATLGGAAVTQADLDLSVNKIRNRPLDKVAIDKGVTKTAPMKLAALPEDPARDADVSALI
;
A
#
# COMPACT_ATOMS: atom_id res chain seq x y z
N TYR A 1 -6.13 7.52 -18.90
CA TYR A 1 -5.65 6.55 -17.90
C TYR A 1 -6.27 6.82 -16.52
N VAL A 2 -6.39 8.07 -16.08
CA VAL A 2 -7.03 8.41 -14.80
C VAL A 2 -8.43 7.83 -14.73
N VAL A 3 -9.29 8.14 -15.72
CA VAL A 3 -10.67 7.63 -15.78
C VAL A 3 -10.70 6.10 -15.76
N ALA A 4 -9.86 5.43 -16.56
CA ALA A 4 -9.80 3.98 -16.59
C ALA A 4 -9.39 3.37 -15.23
N SER A 5 -8.46 4.01 -14.51
CA SER A 5 -8.08 3.56 -13.16
C SER A 5 -9.22 3.66 -12.15
N PHE A 6 -10.02 4.73 -12.21
CA PHE A 6 -11.22 4.86 -11.39
C PHE A 6 -12.32 3.88 -11.79
N ILE A 7 -12.49 3.62 -13.09
CA ILE A 7 -13.42 2.58 -13.56
C ILE A 7 -13.01 1.21 -13.00
N ALA A 8 -11.71 0.85 -13.05
CA ALA A 8 -11.24 -0.40 -12.48
C ALA A 8 -11.60 -0.52 -10.98
N ARG A 9 -11.39 0.54 -10.18
CA ARG A 9 -11.74 0.59 -8.77
C ARG A 9 -13.25 0.39 -8.54
N TRP A 10 -14.08 1.17 -9.22
CA TRP A 10 -15.52 1.16 -8.98
C TRP A 10 -16.19 -0.09 -9.51
N MET A 11 -15.72 -0.61 -10.65
CA MET A 11 -16.27 -1.84 -11.21
C MET A 11 -15.86 -3.07 -10.40
N LEU A 12 -14.66 -3.10 -9.81
CA LEU A 12 -14.28 -4.11 -8.84
C LEU A 12 -15.19 -4.06 -7.61
N PHE A 13 -15.37 -2.87 -7.02
CA PHE A 13 -16.28 -2.68 -5.88
C PHE A 13 -17.71 -3.15 -6.20
N GLU A 14 -18.28 -2.69 -7.31
CA GLU A 14 -19.65 -3.06 -7.69
C GLU A 14 -19.75 -4.56 -8.00
N GLY A 15 -18.77 -5.13 -8.68
CA GLY A 15 -18.73 -6.57 -8.99
C GLY A 15 -18.72 -7.44 -7.73
N THR A 16 -17.87 -7.12 -6.77
CA THR A 16 -17.81 -7.82 -5.48
C THR A 16 -19.08 -7.58 -4.66
N TRP A 17 -19.63 -6.36 -4.67
CA TRP A 17 -20.91 -6.07 -4.02
C TRP A 17 -22.06 -6.91 -4.58
N GLN A 18 -22.18 -7.03 -5.91
CA GLN A 18 -23.21 -7.86 -6.55
C GLN A 18 -23.02 -9.33 -6.19
N LYS A 19 -21.76 -9.81 -6.14
CA LYS A 19 -21.45 -11.20 -5.80
C LYS A 19 -21.82 -11.54 -4.35
N TYR A 20 -21.33 -10.77 -3.40
CA TYR A 20 -21.38 -11.13 -1.99
C TYR A 20 -22.63 -10.62 -1.24
N HIS A 21 -23.21 -9.49 -1.67
CA HIS A 21 -24.35 -8.88 -0.98
C HIS A 21 -25.67 -8.99 -1.73
N LYS A 22 -25.63 -9.17 -3.07
CA LYS A 22 -26.85 -9.29 -3.88
C LYS A 22 -27.05 -10.69 -4.45
N ALA A 23 -26.07 -11.55 -4.35
CA ALA A 23 -26.03 -12.89 -4.94
C ALA A 23 -26.34 -12.90 -6.46
N ASP A 24 -26.03 -11.79 -7.16
CA ASP A 24 -26.24 -11.64 -8.61
C ASP A 24 -24.91 -11.90 -9.35
N ASN A 25 -24.62 -13.16 -9.57
CA ASN A 25 -23.38 -13.58 -10.23
C ASN A 25 -23.30 -13.12 -11.70
N THR A 26 -24.43 -12.89 -12.37
CA THR A 26 -24.45 -12.41 -13.75
C THR A 26 -23.98 -10.96 -13.83
N ARG A 27 -24.51 -10.10 -12.96
CA ARG A 27 -24.06 -8.71 -12.86
C ARG A 27 -22.66 -8.61 -12.32
N ALA A 28 -22.32 -9.41 -11.29
CA ALA A 28 -20.98 -9.48 -10.74
C ALA A 28 -19.94 -9.74 -11.83
N LYS A 29 -20.15 -10.79 -12.63
CA LYS A 29 -19.26 -11.15 -13.72
C LYS A 29 -19.04 -9.98 -14.70
N LYS A 30 -20.12 -9.34 -15.12
CA LYS A 30 -20.06 -8.18 -16.05
C LYS A 30 -19.21 -7.03 -15.49
N TYR A 31 -19.41 -6.65 -14.23
CA TYR A 31 -18.64 -5.55 -13.62
C TYR A 31 -17.18 -5.91 -13.41
N LEU A 32 -16.90 -7.15 -13.01
CA LEU A 32 -15.52 -7.64 -12.85
C LEU A 32 -14.77 -7.70 -14.20
N GLU A 33 -15.45 -8.09 -15.29
CA GLU A 33 -14.89 -8.03 -16.65
C GLU A 33 -14.51 -6.59 -17.03
N PHE A 34 -15.36 -5.61 -16.76
CA PHE A 34 -15.03 -4.19 -16.96
C PHE A 34 -13.87 -3.72 -16.09
N ALA A 35 -13.78 -4.20 -14.84
CA ALA A 35 -12.64 -3.89 -13.96
C ALA A 35 -11.31 -4.38 -14.55
N VAL A 36 -11.30 -5.62 -15.05
CA VAL A 36 -10.11 -6.21 -15.72
C VAL A 36 -9.75 -5.42 -16.97
N GLU A 37 -10.72 -5.14 -17.84
CA GLU A 37 -10.49 -4.41 -19.10
C GLU A 37 -9.91 -3.01 -18.83
N ALA A 38 -10.52 -2.26 -17.92
CA ALA A 38 -10.09 -0.90 -17.58
C ALA A 38 -8.67 -0.88 -16.97
N ALA A 39 -8.38 -1.80 -16.05
CA ALA A 39 -7.05 -1.93 -15.48
C ALA A 39 -6.02 -2.33 -16.53
N GLN A 40 -6.35 -3.30 -17.39
CA GLN A 40 -5.46 -3.76 -18.45
C GLN A 40 -5.15 -2.68 -19.49
N TYR A 41 -6.10 -1.81 -19.79
CA TYR A 41 -5.87 -0.64 -20.64
C TYR A 41 -4.78 0.28 -20.08
N VAL A 42 -4.78 0.49 -18.76
CA VAL A 42 -3.72 1.28 -18.10
C VAL A 42 -2.39 0.53 -18.12
N MET A 43 -2.39 -0.76 -17.77
CA MET A 43 -1.20 -1.60 -17.71
C MET A 43 -0.51 -1.72 -19.07
N SER A 44 -1.26 -1.92 -20.14
CA SER A 44 -0.76 -2.08 -21.51
C SER A 44 -0.19 -0.79 -22.10
N SER A 45 -0.43 0.35 -21.49
CA SER A 45 0.06 1.64 -21.99
C SER A 45 1.59 1.78 -21.92
N GLY A 46 2.25 1.03 -21.03
CA GLY A 46 3.68 1.15 -20.75
C GLY A 46 4.11 2.49 -20.12
N LYS A 47 3.13 3.36 -19.76
CA LYS A 47 3.43 4.69 -19.20
C LYS A 47 3.71 4.66 -17.70
N TYR A 48 3.22 3.65 -17.00
CA TYR A 48 3.30 3.54 -15.56
C TYR A 48 4.11 2.32 -15.14
N ASP A 49 4.79 2.44 -14.01
CA ASP A 49 5.60 1.37 -13.46
C ASP A 49 5.83 1.56 -11.94
N ILE A 50 6.35 0.54 -11.25
CA ILE A 50 6.75 0.59 -9.84
C ILE A 50 8.25 0.85 -9.79
N VAL A 51 8.66 2.10 -9.71
CA VAL A 51 10.08 2.51 -9.86
C VAL A 51 10.62 3.35 -8.71
N THR A 52 9.74 3.88 -7.86
CA THR A 52 10.13 4.75 -6.75
C THR A 52 10.03 3.99 -5.43
N ASP A 53 10.99 4.14 -4.53
CA ASP A 53 10.84 3.61 -3.17
C ASP A 53 9.63 4.23 -2.46
N PHE A 54 9.07 3.48 -1.52
CA PHE A 54 7.78 3.84 -0.93
C PHE A 54 7.85 5.15 -0.11
N ARG A 55 8.96 5.39 0.58
CA ARG A 55 9.11 6.59 1.41
C ARG A 55 9.25 7.84 0.56
N SER A 56 10.09 7.82 -0.46
CA SER A 56 10.27 8.93 -1.39
C SER A 56 9.00 9.27 -2.16
N LEU A 57 8.21 8.26 -2.54
CA LEU A 57 6.95 8.48 -3.25
C LEU A 57 5.97 9.36 -2.45
N PHE A 58 5.83 9.11 -1.15
CA PHE A 58 4.90 9.86 -0.31
C PHE A 58 5.49 11.13 0.32
N GLY A 59 6.80 11.25 0.36
CA GLY A 59 7.50 12.43 0.84
C GLY A 59 7.91 13.43 -0.25
N SER A 60 7.52 13.19 -1.51
CA SER A 60 7.89 14.03 -2.64
C SER A 60 7.11 15.34 -2.68
N ASP A 61 7.79 16.45 -2.91
CA ASP A 61 7.18 17.75 -3.17
C ASP A 61 6.80 17.94 -4.67
N ASP A 62 7.18 17.00 -5.55
CA ASP A 62 6.80 17.00 -6.97
C ASP A 62 6.68 15.56 -7.49
N LEU A 63 5.46 15.15 -7.81
CA LEU A 63 5.13 13.86 -8.41
C LEU A 63 4.96 13.95 -9.94
N LYS A 64 5.26 15.09 -10.55
CA LYS A 64 5.16 15.27 -12.00
C LYS A 64 6.09 14.28 -12.72
N GLY A 65 5.49 13.49 -13.61
CA GLY A 65 6.24 12.49 -14.37
C GLY A 65 6.66 11.23 -13.60
N ASN A 66 6.31 11.12 -12.33
CA ASN A 66 6.55 9.90 -11.55
C ASN A 66 5.68 8.75 -12.07
N LYS A 67 6.31 7.66 -12.52
CA LYS A 67 5.62 6.52 -13.14
C LYS A 67 4.77 5.71 -12.16
N ASP A 68 5.04 5.80 -10.86
CA ASP A 68 4.20 5.18 -9.81
C ASP A 68 2.84 5.87 -9.66
N CYS A 69 2.75 7.16 -10.08
CA CYS A 69 1.59 8.01 -9.82
C CYS A 69 0.81 8.29 -11.10
N ILE A 70 -0.48 7.94 -11.11
CA ILE A 70 -1.39 8.17 -12.25
C ILE A 70 -2.09 9.51 -12.09
N MET A 71 -2.45 9.86 -10.86
CA MET A 71 -3.07 11.13 -10.49
C MET A 71 -2.58 11.56 -9.13
N TYR A 72 -2.21 12.81 -9.02
CA TYR A 72 -1.81 13.42 -7.76
C TYR A 72 -2.42 14.83 -7.61
N ARG A 73 -2.47 15.29 -6.38
CA ARG A 73 -2.76 16.69 -6.07
C ARG A 73 -1.45 17.39 -5.76
N HIS A 74 -1.16 18.42 -6.51
CA HIS A 74 0.00 19.27 -6.30
C HIS A 74 -0.26 20.32 -5.23
N TYR A 75 0.76 20.60 -4.42
CA TYR A 75 0.75 21.62 -3.39
C TYR A 75 1.94 22.56 -3.58
N ASP A 76 1.72 23.85 -3.35
CA ASP A 76 2.71 24.91 -3.61
C ASP A 76 2.57 26.03 -2.58
N ALA A 77 3.61 26.24 -1.77
CA ALA A 77 3.63 27.29 -0.76
C ALA A 77 3.55 28.70 -1.37
N ALA A 78 4.14 28.92 -2.55
CA ALA A 78 4.09 30.23 -3.22
C ALA A 78 2.68 30.61 -3.65
N GLN A 79 1.82 29.63 -3.90
CA GLN A 79 0.42 29.81 -4.22
C GLN A 79 -0.50 29.69 -3.01
N SER A 80 0.04 29.53 -1.80
CA SER A 80 -0.71 29.28 -0.57
C SER A 80 -1.61 28.03 -0.65
N ILE A 81 -1.24 27.05 -1.47
CA ILE A 81 -1.93 25.77 -1.59
C ILE A 81 -1.12 24.73 -0.80
N THR A 82 -1.48 24.58 0.47
CA THR A 82 -0.76 23.71 1.42
C THR A 82 -1.74 22.76 2.12
N HIS A 83 -1.21 21.85 2.93
CA HIS A 83 -1.99 20.92 3.75
C HIS A 83 -1.30 20.65 5.10
N SER A 84 -1.94 19.83 5.93
CA SER A 84 -1.46 19.49 7.29
C SER A 84 -1.18 17.99 7.48
N VAL A 85 -1.16 17.18 6.42
CA VAL A 85 -1.04 15.71 6.55
C VAL A 85 0.27 15.32 7.22
N ALA A 86 1.39 15.96 6.83
CA ALA A 86 2.69 15.65 7.40
C ALA A 86 2.85 16.21 8.83
N SER A 87 2.21 17.32 9.17
CA SER A 87 2.30 17.91 10.50
C SER A 87 1.70 17.01 11.58
N TYR A 88 0.62 16.29 11.28
CA TYR A 88 0.06 15.27 12.19
C TYR A 88 1.00 14.10 12.46
N SER A 89 2.06 13.98 11.70
CA SER A 89 3.12 12.99 11.85
C SER A 89 4.46 13.62 12.22
N ASN A 90 4.50 14.91 12.57
CA ASN A 90 5.68 15.58 13.10
C ASN A 90 5.89 15.19 14.57
N VAL A 91 7.11 14.82 14.95
CA VAL A 91 7.42 14.35 16.30
C VAL A 91 7.23 15.39 17.40
N GLU A 92 7.19 16.67 17.07
CA GLU A 92 6.92 17.76 18.01
C GLU A 92 5.42 18.06 18.17
N GLU A 93 4.59 17.62 17.24
CA GLU A 93 3.15 17.78 17.33
C GLU A 93 2.49 16.54 17.92
N SER A 94 1.41 16.73 18.68
CA SER A 94 0.69 15.63 19.27
C SER A 94 -0.06 14.84 18.19
N GLN A 95 0.31 13.58 18.01
CA GLN A 95 -0.40 12.68 17.12
C GLN A 95 -1.64 12.10 17.83
N THR A 96 -2.79 12.75 17.61
CA THR A 96 -4.06 12.33 18.23
C THR A 96 -4.65 11.07 17.57
N THR A 97 -4.34 10.84 16.30
CA THR A 97 -4.76 9.65 15.54
C THR A 97 -3.54 8.77 15.29
N ALA A 98 -3.49 7.62 15.92
CA ALA A 98 -2.36 6.72 15.78
C ALA A 98 -2.78 5.34 15.25
N PRO A 99 -1.91 4.63 14.54
CA PRO A 99 -2.18 3.29 14.05
C PRO A 99 -2.45 2.33 15.21
N ASN A 100 -3.43 1.47 15.02
CA ASN A 100 -3.71 0.41 15.98
C ASN A 100 -2.82 -0.82 15.77
N LEU A 101 -2.78 -1.70 16.75
CA LEU A 101 -2.00 -2.94 16.68
C LEU A 101 -2.47 -3.88 15.55
N SER A 102 -3.76 -3.86 15.20
CA SER A 102 -4.31 -4.68 14.12
C SER A 102 -3.68 -4.30 12.78
N LEU A 103 -3.47 -3.00 12.50
CA LEU A 103 -2.76 -2.57 11.31
C LEU A 103 -1.32 -3.07 11.29
N ALA A 104 -0.59 -2.99 12.42
CA ALA A 104 0.77 -3.50 12.50
C ALA A 104 0.85 -5.01 12.23
N LYS A 105 -0.10 -5.78 12.75
CA LYS A 105 -0.24 -7.23 12.51
C LYS A 105 -0.62 -7.57 11.07
N ALA A 106 -1.33 -6.70 10.38
CA ALA A 106 -1.73 -6.89 8.99
C ALA A 106 -0.57 -6.77 7.99
N PHE A 107 0.55 -6.15 8.38
CA PHE A 107 1.75 -6.19 7.55
C PHE A 107 2.31 -7.61 7.52
N ILE A 108 2.33 -8.24 6.35
CA ILE A 108 2.95 -9.55 6.15
C ILE A 108 4.45 -9.48 6.43
N CYS A 109 5.04 -10.61 6.76
CA CYS A 109 6.50 -10.72 6.91
C CYS A 109 7.20 -10.73 5.55
N ASN A 110 8.49 -10.43 5.53
CA ASN A 110 9.26 -10.40 4.28
C ASN A 110 9.51 -11.78 3.67
N ASP A 111 9.21 -12.89 4.39
CA ASP A 111 9.09 -14.23 3.80
C ASP A 111 7.74 -14.45 3.06
N GLY A 112 6.88 -13.44 3.03
CA GLY A 112 5.59 -13.47 2.33
C GLY A 112 4.44 -14.07 3.12
N LYS A 113 4.63 -14.41 4.40
CA LYS A 113 3.62 -15.01 5.28
C LYS A 113 3.09 -14.01 6.30
N VAL A 114 1.92 -14.27 6.87
CA VAL A 114 1.46 -13.60 8.08
C VAL A 114 2.40 -13.93 9.25
N TYR A 115 2.50 -13.04 10.23
CA TYR A 115 3.49 -13.18 11.30
C TYR A 115 3.32 -14.47 12.12
N GLN A 116 2.11 -15.00 12.25
CA GLN A 116 1.82 -16.24 12.97
C GLN A 116 2.42 -17.48 12.26
N ASN A 117 2.56 -17.42 10.93
CA ASN A 117 3.04 -18.53 10.09
C ASN A 117 4.46 -18.27 9.56
N SER A 118 5.05 -17.14 9.91
CA SER A 118 6.40 -16.79 9.47
C SER A 118 7.44 -17.68 10.13
N THR A 119 8.46 -18.03 9.36
CA THR A 119 9.61 -18.80 9.85
C THR A 119 10.83 -17.93 10.13
N LEU A 120 10.68 -16.62 9.98
CA LEU A 120 11.76 -15.67 10.27
C LEU A 120 12.01 -15.58 11.78
N PRO A 121 13.25 -15.47 12.20
CA PRO A 121 13.56 -15.14 13.59
C PRO A 121 12.86 -13.83 14.01
N ASP A 122 12.27 -13.83 15.20
CA ASP A 122 11.61 -12.66 15.80
C ASP A 122 10.34 -12.16 15.05
N ALA A 123 9.78 -12.94 14.12
CA ALA A 123 8.56 -12.55 13.39
C ALA A 123 7.34 -12.44 14.30
N ASP A 124 7.29 -13.18 15.40
CA ASP A 124 6.26 -13.16 16.43
C ASP A 124 6.37 -11.97 17.38
N LYS A 125 7.54 -11.32 17.42
CA LYS A 125 7.75 -10.13 18.24
C LYS A 125 7.07 -8.92 17.62
N LEU A 126 6.39 -8.16 18.46
CA LEU A 126 5.65 -6.96 18.08
C LEU A 126 6.35 -5.67 18.55
N ASP A 127 7.62 -5.72 18.90
CA ASP A 127 8.42 -4.53 19.09
C ASP A 127 8.84 -3.91 17.75
N ILE A 128 9.07 -2.60 17.76
CA ILE A 128 9.33 -1.84 16.53
C ILE A 128 10.58 -2.35 15.80
N ALA A 129 11.66 -2.66 16.54
CA ALA A 129 12.93 -3.07 15.96
C ALA A 129 12.82 -4.41 15.22
N SER A 130 12.07 -5.36 15.79
CA SER A 130 11.78 -6.65 15.16
C SER A 130 10.86 -6.49 13.95
N MET A 131 9.79 -5.69 14.08
CA MET A 131 8.87 -5.44 12.98
C MET A 131 9.52 -4.74 11.79
N VAL A 132 10.43 -3.79 12.01
CA VAL A 132 11.18 -3.12 10.93
C VAL A 132 11.96 -4.12 10.09
N LYS A 133 12.55 -5.15 10.71
CA LYS A 133 13.37 -6.15 10.02
C LYS A 133 12.57 -7.31 9.41
N THR A 134 11.45 -7.65 10.03
CA THR A 134 10.72 -8.87 9.67
C THR A 134 9.48 -8.61 8.82
N ARG A 135 8.93 -7.40 8.80
CA ARG A 135 7.74 -7.06 8.01
C ARG A 135 8.11 -6.61 6.59
N ASP A 136 7.10 -6.60 5.75
CA ASP A 136 7.18 -5.98 4.42
C ASP A 136 7.79 -4.57 4.50
N PRO A 137 8.66 -4.17 3.59
CA PRO A 137 9.38 -2.88 3.62
C PRO A 137 8.52 -1.64 3.83
N ARG A 138 7.25 -1.72 3.46
CA ARG A 138 6.31 -0.61 3.65
C ARG A 138 6.03 -0.34 5.12
N PHE A 139 6.30 -1.29 6.03
CA PHE A 139 6.23 -1.07 7.47
C PHE A 139 7.24 0.01 7.89
N GLU A 140 8.53 -0.19 7.57
CA GLU A 140 9.60 0.77 7.87
C GLU A 140 9.35 2.13 7.20
N ALA A 141 8.84 2.12 5.97
CA ALA A 141 8.52 3.35 5.25
C ALA A 141 7.29 4.10 5.80
N THR A 142 6.44 3.43 6.57
CA THR A 142 5.20 4.00 7.13
C THR A 142 5.39 4.46 8.57
N PHE A 143 6.18 3.75 9.36
CA PHE A 143 6.31 4.01 10.78
C PHE A 143 7.72 4.46 11.17
N TRP A 144 7.78 5.31 12.19
CA TRP A 144 9.05 5.70 12.79
C TRP A 144 9.67 4.50 13.52
N ASP A 145 10.98 4.36 13.49
CA ASP A 145 11.72 3.25 14.09
C ASP A 145 11.96 3.40 15.60
N LYS A 146 11.34 4.40 16.20
CA LYS A 146 11.43 4.69 17.64
C LYS A 146 10.05 5.06 18.18
N PRO A 147 9.75 4.72 19.45
CA PRO A 147 8.58 5.24 20.11
C PRO A 147 8.71 6.76 20.30
N VAL A 148 7.60 7.48 20.13
CA VAL A 148 7.53 8.93 20.31
C VAL A 148 6.54 9.26 21.42
N GLY A 149 6.94 10.06 22.38
CA GLY A 149 6.13 10.39 23.56
C GLY A 149 4.84 11.15 23.24
N ASN A 150 4.80 11.86 22.11
CA ASN A 150 3.63 12.63 21.67
C ASN A 150 2.63 11.78 20.86
N SER A 151 2.91 10.51 20.61
CA SER A 151 1.99 9.62 19.90
C SER A 151 1.02 8.94 20.84
N SER A 152 -0.22 8.77 20.42
CA SER A 152 -1.25 8.03 21.17
C SER A 152 -0.98 6.52 21.24
N THR A 153 -0.10 6.01 20.37
CA THR A 153 0.41 4.62 20.40
C THR A 153 1.93 4.63 20.24
N LEU A 154 2.57 3.47 20.42
CA LEU A 154 4.03 3.35 20.19
C LEU A 154 4.42 3.52 18.73
N LEU A 155 3.48 3.32 17.79
CA LEU A 155 3.71 3.47 16.36
C LEU A 155 3.43 4.89 15.91
N TYR A 156 4.45 5.57 15.45
CA TYR A 156 4.36 6.92 14.94
C TYR A 156 4.38 6.91 13.42
N ALA A 157 3.30 7.36 12.77
CA ALA A 157 3.20 7.37 11.31
C ALA A 157 4.08 8.46 10.71
N CYS A 158 4.92 8.09 9.75
CA CYS A 158 5.81 9.01 9.05
C CYS A 158 5.74 8.89 7.51
N LYS A 159 4.71 8.27 7.01
CA LYS A 159 4.53 7.96 5.58
C LYS A 159 4.61 9.20 4.66
N PHE A 160 4.11 10.34 5.12
CA PHE A 160 4.08 11.59 4.36
C PHE A 160 5.21 12.57 4.76
N ILE A 161 6.21 12.08 5.47
CA ILE A 161 7.38 12.87 5.86
C ILE A 161 8.60 12.30 5.14
N SER A 162 9.42 13.13 4.49
CA SER A 162 10.69 12.69 3.89
C SER A 162 11.65 12.17 4.96
N ARG A 163 12.73 11.52 4.54
CA ARG A 163 13.72 10.93 5.47
C ARG A 163 14.34 11.94 6.44
N GLU A 164 14.46 13.19 6.06
CA GLU A 164 14.95 14.25 6.93
C GLU A 164 13.92 14.72 7.97
N GLY A 165 12.63 14.54 7.67
CA GLY A 165 11.52 15.14 8.39
C GLY A 165 11.40 14.70 9.84
N PRO A 166 11.29 13.41 10.18
CA PRO A 166 11.04 12.99 11.57
C PRO A 166 12.13 13.41 12.54
N SER A 167 13.38 13.56 12.06
CA SER A 167 14.54 14.00 12.86
C SER A 167 14.74 15.51 12.80
N ASN A 168 14.12 16.20 11.87
CA ASN A 168 14.27 17.64 11.65
C ASN A 168 12.92 18.35 11.75
N THR A 169 12.46 18.47 12.97
CA THR A 169 11.17 19.09 13.34
C THR A 169 11.16 20.60 13.13
N THR A 170 12.33 21.21 12.85
CA THR A 170 12.43 22.65 12.58
C THR A 170 12.03 23.03 11.17
N LEU A 171 11.91 22.06 10.24
CA LEU A 171 11.50 22.34 8.87
C LEU A 171 10.03 22.80 8.82
N ASP A 172 9.83 24.04 8.37
CA ASP A 172 8.49 24.64 8.32
C ASP A 172 7.50 23.83 7.49
N LYS A 173 7.96 23.16 6.43
CA LYS A 173 7.11 22.33 5.57
C LYS A 173 6.44 21.13 6.29
N TYR A 174 6.81 20.83 7.53
CA TYR A 174 6.20 19.77 8.33
C TYR A 174 5.40 20.28 9.54
N LYS A 175 5.20 21.60 9.64
CA LYS A 175 4.47 22.22 10.74
C LYS A 175 3.08 22.66 10.28
N SER A 176 2.07 22.51 11.15
CA SER A 176 0.71 23.01 10.92
C SER A 176 0.21 22.81 9.48
N ASN A 177 -0.19 23.88 8.80
CA ASN A 177 -0.72 23.87 7.44
C ASN A 177 0.32 24.27 6.37
N THR A 178 1.57 24.03 6.59
CA THR A 178 2.65 24.46 5.68
C THR A 178 3.18 23.35 4.79
N ASN A 179 2.59 22.15 4.86
CA ASN A 179 3.07 21.00 4.11
C ASN A 179 2.83 21.18 2.61
N THR A 180 3.84 20.82 1.80
CA THR A 180 3.86 20.98 0.34
C THR A 180 4.08 19.68 -0.41
N ASN A 181 4.30 18.57 0.28
CA ASN A 181 4.45 17.30 -0.41
C ASN A 181 3.16 16.90 -1.15
N ASP A 182 3.34 16.46 -2.39
CA ASP A 182 2.23 16.07 -3.25
C ASP A 182 1.47 14.86 -2.71
N TYR A 183 0.16 14.82 -2.93
CA TYR A 183 -0.68 13.71 -2.51
C TYR A 183 -1.02 12.80 -3.69
N PRO A 184 -0.50 11.55 -3.72
CA PRO A 184 -0.82 10.60 -4.77
C PRO A 184 -2.25 10.06 -4.60
N VAL A 185 -3.17 10.54 -5.43
CA VAL A 185 -4.60 10.20 -5.39
C VAL A 185 -4.87 8.81 -5.99
N MET A 186 -4.21 8.51 -7.11
CA MET A 186 -4.28 7.22 -7.80
C MET A 186 -2.87 6.75 -8.15
N ARG A 187 -2.52 5.57 -7.69
CA ARG A 187 -1.21 4.97 -7.94
C ARG A 187 -1.32 3.72 -8.80
N TYR A 188 -0.25 3.45 -9.56
CA TYR A 188 -0.19 2.27 -10.43
C TYR A 188 -0.33 0.96 -9.65
N ALA A 189 0.20 0.90 -8.42
CA ALA A 189 0.03 -0.26 -7.55
C ALA A 189 -1.43 -0.63 -7.30
N GLU A 190 -2.32 0.36 -7.20
CA GLU A 190 -3.76 0.11 -7.03
C GLU A 190 -4.38 -0.52 -8.29
N VAL A 191 -4.00 -0.03 -9.47
CA VAL A 191 -4.48 -0.62 -10.73
C VAL A 191 -4.07 -2.08 -10.85
N LEU A 192 -2.83 -2.41 -10.47
CA LEU A 192 -2.34 -3.79 -10.46
C LEU A 192 -3.12 -4.68 -9.49
N LEU A 193 -3.44 -4.17 -8.30
CA LEU A 193 -4.21 -4.91 -7.30
C LEU A 193 -5.67 -5.08 -7.73
N ASN A 194 -6.31 -4.02 -8.24
CA ASN A 194 -7.67 -4.11 -8.76
C ASN A 194 -7.78 -5.13 -9.90
N TRP A 195 -6.77 -5.17 -10.78
CA TRP A 195 -6.73 -6.12 -11.88
C TRP A 195 -6.64 -7.57 -11.41
N ILE A 196 -5.70 -7.87 -10.51
CA ILE A 196 -5.50 -9.26 -10.05
C ILE A 196 -6.66 -9.75 -9.18
N GLU A 197 -7.22 -8.88 -8.35
CA GLU A 197 -8.40 -9.18 -7.54
C GLU A 197 -9.61 -9.47 -8.43
N ALA A 198 -9.90 -8.62 -9.42
CA ALA A 198 -11.00 -8.84 -10.36
C ALA A 198 -10.83 -10.15 -11.15
N LYS A 199 -9.60 -10.50 -11.56
CA LYS A 199 -9.31 -11.81 -12.19
C LYS A 199 -9.57 -12.98 -11.24
N ALA A 200 -9.13 -12.88 -10.00
CA ALA A 200 -9.36 -13.92 -9.00
C ALA A 200 -10.85 -14.12 -8.73
N GLU A 201 -11.59 -13.02 -8.60
CA GLU A 201 -13.05 -13.06 -8.42
C GLU A 201 -13.77 -13.66 -9.65
N LEU A 202 -13.36 -13.32 -10.87
CA LEU A 202 -13.89 -13.91 -12.10
C LEU A 202 -13.63 -15.42 -12.19
N ALA A 203 -12.47 -15.89 -11.75
CA ALA A 203 -12.14 -17.32 -11.74
C ALA A 203 -13.15 -18.13 -10.93
N THR A 204 -13.65 -17.58 -9.81
CA THR A 204 -14.69 -18.23 -8.99
C THR A 204 -16.09 -18.21 -9.67
N LEU A 205 -16.27 -17.39 -10.70
CA LEU A 205 -17.50 -17.29 -11.51
C LEU A 205 -17.37 -17.98 -12.88
N GLY A 206 -16.41 -18.91 -13.00
CA GLY A 206 -16.15 -19.68 -14.22
C GLY A 206 -15.29 -18.96 -15.25
N GLY A 207 -14.61 -17.90 -14.88
CA GLY A 207 -13.58 -17.24 -15.70
C GLY A 207 -12.27 -18.02 -15.71
N ALA A 208 -11.29 -17.50 -16.46
CA ALA A 208 -9.95 -18.08 -16.51
C ALA A 208 -9.26 -18.03 -15.13
N ALA A 209 -8.60 -19.13 -14.74
CA ALA A 209 -7.83 -19.18 -13.50
C ALA A 209 -6.67 -18.18 -13.52
N VAL A 210 -6.34 -17.65 -12.34
CA VAL A 210 -5.14 -16.83 -12.14
C VAL A 210 -3.90 -17.70 -12.38
N THR A 211 -2.91 -17.13 -13.02
CA THR A 211 -1.63 -17.78 -13.32
C THR A 211 -0.48 -17.19 -12.52
N GLN A 212 0.67 -17.88 -12.46
CA GLN A 212 1.88 -17.32 -11.86
C GLN A 212 2.31 -16.02 -12.57
N ALA A 213 2.19 -15.96 -13.90
CA ALA A 213 2.49 -14.75 -14.67
C ALA A 213 1.61 -13.55 -14.26
N ASP A 214 0.34 -13.78 -13.91
CA ASP A 214 -0.55 -12.74 -13.40
C ASP A 214 -0.06 -12.20 -12.05
N LEU A 215 0.38 -13.07 -11.15
CA LEU A 215 0.98 -12.67 -9.87
C LEU A 215 2.28 -11.89 -10.08
N ASP A 216 3.11 -12.30 -11.04
CA ASP A 216 4.38 -11.62 -11.35
C ASP A 216 4.16 -10.22 -11.93
N LEU A 217 3.14 -10.05 -12.76
CA LEU A 217 2.75 -8.75 -13.31
C LEU A 217 2.10 -7.81 -12.29
N SER A 218 1.61 -8.30 -11.17
CA SER A 218 0.84 -7.53 -10.19
C SER A 218 1.49 -7.52 -8.81
N VAL A 219 1.15 -8.46 -7.96
CA VAL A 219 1.60 -8.53 -6.55
C VAL A 219 3.13 -8.57 -6.46
N ASN A 220 3.78 -9.41 -7.26
CA ASN A 220 5.22 -9.57 -7.22
C ASN A 220 5.96 -8.33 -7.76
N LYS A 221 5.39 -7.64 -8.73
CA LYS A 221 5.89 -6.34 -9.18
C LYS A 221 5.89 -5.31 -8.04
N ILE A 222 4.82 -5.27 -7.23
CA ILE A 222 4.72 -4.39 -6.05
C ILE A 222 5.72 -4.81 -4.96
N ARG A 223 5.86 -6.12 -4.69
CA ARG A 223 6.82 -6.66 -3.72
C ARG A 223 8.27 -6.39 -4.13
N ASN A 224 8.54 -6.30 -5.43
CA ASN A 224 9.87 -6.00 -5.96
C ASN A 224 10.18 -4.49 -6.03
N ARG A 225 9.35 -3.62 -5.47
CA ARG A 225 9.59 -2.18 -5.37
C ARG A 225 11.01 -1.87 -4.90
N PRO A 226 11.69 -0.85 -5.44
CA PRO A 226 12.98 -0.41 -4.93
C PRO A 226 12.93 -0.06 -3.44
N LEU A 227 14.03 -0.31 -2.75
CA LEU A 227 14.24 0.14 -1.38
C LEU A 227 15.20 1.34 -1.39
N ASP A 228 14.97 2.30 -0.51
CA ASP A 228 15.95 3.35 -0.31
C ASP A 228 17.16 2.86 0.54
N LYS A 229 18.25 3.62 0.49
CA LYS A 229 19.47 3.26 1.19
C LYS A 229 19.28 3.17 2.70
N VAL A 230 18.48 4.05 3.30
CA VAL A 230 18.26 4.08 4.76
C VAL A 230 17.54 2.80 5.21
N ALA A 231 16.55 2.35 4.45
CA ALA A 231 15.87 1.08 4.73
C ALA A 231 16.85 -0.11 4.63
N ILE A 232 17.68 -0.15 3.60
CA ILE A 232 18.69 -1.20 3.40
C ILE A 232 19.69 -1.20 4.58
N ASP A 233 20.18 -0.06 4.99
CA ASP A 233 21.13 0.08 6.10
C ASP A 233 20.53 -0.39 7.45
N LYS A 234 19.20 -0.35 7.60
CA LYS A 234 18.46 -0.90 8.74
C LYS A 234 18.23 -2.41 8.67
N GLY A 235 18.66 -3.06 7.59
CA GLY A 235 18.48 -4.49 7.37
C GLY A 235 17.12 -4.87 6.80
N VAL A 236 16.37 -3.90 6.25
CA VAL A 236 15.10 -4.15 5.56
C VAL A 236 15.37 -4.90 4.25
N THR A 237 14.60 -5.94 3.99
CA THR A 237 14.69 -6.74 2.76
C THR A 237 13.34 -6.77 2.05
N LYS A 238 13.36 -6.94 0.72
CA LYS A 238 12.13 -7.07 -0.06
C LYS A 238 11.34 -8.30 0.36
N THR A 239 10.02 -8.17 0.29
CA THR A 239 9.14 -9.32 0.53
C THR A 239 9.30 -10.37 -0.56
N ALA A 240 9.39 -11.63 -0.15
CA ALA A 240 9.50 -12.77 -1.06
C ALA A 240 8.34 -12.79 -2.08
N PRO A 241 8.60 -13.19 -3.33
CA PRO A 241 7.57 -13.29 -4.34
C PRO A 241 6.45 -14.27 -3.93
N MET A 242 5.20 -13.89 -4.21
CA MET A 242 4.05 -14.78 -4.05
C MET A 242 4.11 -15.89 -5.12
N LYS A 243 3.95 -17.13 -4.68
CA LYS A 243 3.92 -18.30 -5.55
C LYS A 243 2.51 -18.89 -5.55
N LEU A 244 1.94 -19.07 -6.73
CA LEU A 244 0.60 -19.65 -6.88
C LEU A 244 0.49 -21.06 -6.28
N ALA A 245 1.56 -21.85 -6.41
CA ALA A 245 1.61 -23.20 -5.84
C ALA A 245 1.74 -23.24 -4.29
N ALA A 246 1.97 -22.09 -3.66
CA ALA A 246 2.14 -21.96 -2.21
C ALA A 246 1.64 -20.58 -1.75
N LEU A 247 0.33 -20.35 -1.92
CA LEU A 247 -0.30 -19.14 -1.43
C LEU A 247 -0.20 -19.07 0.10
N PRO A 248 0.08 -17.91 0.68
CA PRO A 248 0.17 -17.78 2.12
C PRO A 248 -1.18 -18.05 2.77
N GLU A 249 -1.18 -18.86 3.80
CA GLU A 249 -2.33 -19.10 4.66
C GLU A 249 -2.43 -18.02 5.72
N ASP A 250 -3.64 -17.59 6.03
CA ASP A 250 -3.93 -16.68 7.14
C ASP A 250 -4.88 -17.39 8.12
N PRO A 251 -4.39 -17.83 9.29
CA PRO A 251 -5.21 -18.55 10.25
C PRO A 251 -6.44 -17.78 10.73
N ALA A 252 -6.36 -16.46 10.81
CA ALA A 252 -7.49 -15.63 11.22
C ALA A 252 -8.56 -15.54 10.13
N ARG A 253 -8.15 -15.47 8.87
CA ARG A 253 -9.05 -15.45 7.71
C ARG A 253 -9.61 -16.83 7.40
N ASP A 254 -8.73 -17.83 7.36
CA ASP A 254 -9.07 -19.16 6.86
C ASP A 254 -9.87 -19.97 7.88
N ALA A 255 -9.85 -19.59 9.16
CA ALA A 255 -10.68 -20.17 10.22
C ALA A 255 -12.16 -19.74 10.14
N ASP A 256 -12.43 -18.58 9.54
CA ASP A 256 -13.79 -18.06 9.40
C ASP A 256 -13.96 -17.37 8.05
N VAL A 257 -14.28 -18.16 7.04
CA VAL A 257 -14.55 -17.66 5.67
C VAL A 257 -15.74 -16.70 5.66
N SER A 258 -16.65 -16.77 6.63
CA SER A 258 -17.78 -15.84 6.76
C SER A 258 -17.36 -14.47 7.25
N ALA A 259 -16.23 -14.36 7.94
CA ALA A 259 -15.66 -13.09 8.36
C ALA A 259 -15.02 -12.28 7.21
N LEU A 260 -14.94 -12.85 6.02
CA LEU A 260 -14.47 -12.18 4.79
C LEU A 260 -15.59 -11.51 4.00
N ILE A 261 -16.82 -11.73 4.39
CA ILE A 261 -18.04 -11.18 3.82
C ILE A 261 -18.60 -10.12 4.82
#